data_5e9a4b42176c3d4a80cb7c515ab48618
#
_entry.id   5e9a4b42176c3d4a80cb7c515ab48618
#
_cell.length_a   1.000
_cell.length_b   1.000
_cell.length_c   1.000
_cell.angle_alpha   90.00
_cell.angle_beta   90.00
_cell.angle_gamma   90.00
#
_symmetry.space_group_name_H-M   'P 1'
#
loop_
_entity.id
_entity.type
_entity.pdbx_description
1 polymer ?
#
loop_
_entity_poly.entity_id
_entity_poly.type
_entity_poly.pdbx_seq_one_letter_code
_entity_poly.pdbx_strand_id
1 'polypeptide(L)'
;MAIRTLLLSWLVRLMSSTWRVRWTDQGPLEEALKTGPVIFACLHGDLLLVAGTHRAWSPTVMVSLSQDGSLLAGVLGHLGYGVLRGGSSKGGAAVLRGAVRQVEEGRSLLITVDGPRGPAGEPKAGALSLSRLSGAPVFWVRGRAERCWRAGSWDSFVVPWFFSRVHMQCGRLAGTADEDGEERRQRLARVLA
;
A
#
# COMPACT_ATOMS: atom_id res chain seq x y z
N MET A 1 22.11 10.12 5.94
CA MET A 1 20.78 9.56 5.62
C MET A 1 19.72 10.65 5.42
N ALA A 2 19.58 11.61 6.32
CA ALA A 2 18.52 12.64 6.24
C ALA A 2 18.45 13.43 4.92
N ILE A 3 19.58 13.88 4.38
CA ILE A 3 19.60 14.65 3.13
C ILE A 3 19.12 13.81 1.94
N ARG A 4 19.52 12.54 1.86
CA ARG A 4 19.09 11.64 0.77
C ARG A 4 17.58 11.39 0.79
N THR A 5 17.00 11.14 1.97
CA THR A 5 15.56 10.96 2.12
C THR A 5 14.79 12.23 1.77
N LEU A 6 15.29 13.39 2.17
CA LEU A 6 14.67 14.68 1.86
C LEU A 6 14.68 14.95 0.35
N LEU A 7 15.82 14.80 -0.33
CA LEU A 7 15.94 15.01 -1.77
C LEU A 7 15.03 14.03 -2.54
N LEU A 8 15.01 12.75 -2.15
CA LEU A 8 14.15 11.76 -2.79
C LEU A 8 12.66 12.05 -2.56
N SER A 9 12.30 12.52 -1.37
CA SER A 9 10.92 12.93 -1.07
C SER A 9 10.47 14.11 -1.92
N TRP A 10 11.34 15.09 -2.11
CA TRP A 10 11.09 16.22 -2.99
C TRP A 10 10.93 15.78 -4.45
N LEU A 11 11.80 14.89 -4.92
CA LEU A 11 11.73 14.34 -6.27
C LEU A 11 10.39 13.60 -6.47
N VAL A 12 10.02 12.71 -5.55
CA VAL A 12 8.73 11.98 -5.60
C VAL A 12 7.56 12.97 -5.57
N ARG A 13 7.62 13.99 -4.71
CA ARG A 13 6.57 15.01 -4.61
C ARG A 13 6.43 15.81 -5.90
N LEU A 14 7.56 16.26 -6.47
CA LEU A 14 7.58 17.01 -7.73
C LEU A 14 7.08 16.15 -8.89
N MET A 15 7.59 14.93 -9.01
CA MET A 15 7.20 14.01 -10.09
C MET A 15 5.71 13.68 -10.01
N SER A 16 5.21 13.27 -8.83
CA SER A 16 3.81 12.89 -8.67
C SER A 16 2.82 14.08 -8.77
N SER A 17 3.25 15.32 -8.51
CA SER A 17 2.41 16.51 -8.73
C SER A 17 2.15 16.80 -10.21
N THR A 18 2.98 16.28 -11.11
CA THR A 18 2.80 16.42 -12.56
C THR A 18 1.92 15.34 -13.18
N TRP A 19 1.60 14.27 -12.43
CA TRP A 19 0.80 13.17 -12.97
C TRP A 19 -0.64 13.58 -13.21
N ARG A 20 -1.20 13.09 -14.31
CA ARG A 20 -2.61 13.24 -14.65
C ARG A 20 -3.36 12.02 -14.15
N VAL A 21 -3.79 12.06 -12.89
CA VAL A 21 -4.40 10.92 -12.21
C VAL A 21 -5.89 10.82 -12.55
N ARG A 22 -6.33 9.63 -12.93
CA ARG A 22 -7.74 9.27 -13.07
C ARG A 22 -8.06 8.08 -12.19
N TRP A 23 -9.08 8.22 -11.37
CA TRP A 23 -9.58 7.18 -10.50
C TRP A 23 -10.83 6.52 -11.09
N THR A 24 -10.94 5.20 -10.88
CA THR A 24 -12.14 4.43 -11.16
C THR A 24 -12.63 3.79 -9.87
N ASP A 25 -13.95 3.86 -9.60
CA ASP A 25 -14.64 3.21 -8.48
C ASP A 25 -14.23 3.69 -7.07
N GLN A 26 -13.90 4.98 -6.93
CA GLN A 26 -13.45 5.57 -5.67
C GLN A 26 -14.58 5.75 -4.62
N GLY A 27 -15.83 5.87 -5.05
CA GLY A 27 -16.97 6.16 -4.17
C GLY A 27 -17.13 5.22 -2.96
N PRO A 28 -17.09 3.88 -3.13
CA PRO A 28 -17.19 2.94 -2.01
C PRO A 28 -16.07 3.08 -0.98
N LEU A 29 -14.87 3.48 -1.42
CA LEU A 29 -13.74 3.73 -0.53
C LEU A 29 -13.92 5.02 0.26
N GLU A 30 -14.38 6.10 -0.38
CA GLU A 30 -14.65 7.37 0.30
C GLU A 30 -15.73 7.21 1.38
N GLU A 31 -16.78 6.46 1.09
CA GLU A 31 -17.81 6.14 2.09
C GLU A 31 -17.25 5.31 3.26
N ALA A 32 -16.43 4.29 2.97
CA ALA A 32 -15.81 3.49 4.03
C ALA A 32 -14.89 4.33 4.94
N LEU A 33 -14.14 5.27 4.37
CA LEU A 33 -13.26 6.16 5.14
C LEU A 33 -14.01 7.14 6.05
N LYS A 34 -15.25 7.47 5.73
CA LYS A 34 -16.13 8.27 6.62
C LYS A 34 -16.60 7.46 7.83
N THR A 35 -16.73 6.15 7.68
CA THR A 35 -17.23 5.26 8.73
C THR A 35 -16.14 4.72 9.65
N GLY A 36 -14.90 4.67 9.18
CA GLY A 36 -13.78 4.19 9.98
C GLY A 36 -12.52 3.87 9.17
N PRO A 37 -11.50 3.30 9.80
CA PRO A 37 -10.25 2.96 9.17
C PRO A 37 -10.43 1.79 8.18
N VAL A 38 -9.62 1.80 7.12
CA VAL A 38 -9.57 0.75 6.11
C VAL A 38 -8.16 0.18 5.97
N ILE A 39 -8.06 -1.02 5.43
CA ILE A 39 -6.80 -1.66 5.08
C ILE A 39 -6.63 -1.59 3.56
N PHE A 40 -5.68 -0.79 3.10
CA PHE A 40 -5.30 -0.74 1.71
C PHE A 40 -4.36 -1.89 1.38
N ALA A 41 -4.68 -2.65 0.35
CA ALA A 41 -3.89 -3.76 -0.17
C ALA A 41 -3.41 -3.44 -1.59
N CYS A 42 -2.12 -3.36 -1.81
CA CYS A 42 -1.54 -3.16 -3.14
C CYS A 42 -0.36 -4.12 -3.38
N LEU A 43 0.09 -4.24 -4.62
CA LEU A 43 1.35 -4.92 -4.93
C LEU A 43 2.55 -4.00 -4.63
N HIS A 44 3.69 -4.61 -4.34
CA HIS A 44 4.94 -3.87 -4.04
C HIS A 44 5.37 -3.01 -5.23
N GLY A 45 5.22 -3.52 -6.45
CA GLY A 45 5.53 -2.82 -7.68
C GLY A 45 4.73 -1.52 -7.90
N ASP A 46 3.52 -1.42 -7.34
CA ASP A 46 2.63 -0.27 -7.47
C ASP A 46 2.77 0.75 -6.33
N LEU A 47 3.63 0.48 -5.34
CA LEU A 47 3.73 1.29 -4.12
C LEU A 47 3.96 2.78 -4.39
N LEU A 48 4.78 3.13 -5.38
CA LEU A 48 5.03 4.54 -5.73
C LEU A 48 3.79 5.21 -6.34
N LEU A 49 3.04 4.49 -7.17
CA LEU A 49 1.75 4.98 -7.71
C LEU A 49 0.78 5.26 -6.58
N VAL A 50 0.61 4.30 -5.68
CA VAL A 50 -0.27 4.42 -4.53
C VAL A 50 0.18 5.56 -3.62
N ALA A 51 1.45 5.61 -3.20
CA ALA A 51 1.98 6.66 -2.33
C ALA A 51 1.98 8.05 -3.00
N GLY A 52 2.13 8.15 -4.30
CA GLY A 52 2.10 9.41 -5.03
C GLY A 52 0.69 10.00 -5.20
N THR A 53 -0.35 9.16 -5.17
CA THR A 53 -1.74 9.56 -5.49
C THR A 53 -2.66 9.65 -4.26
N HIS A 54 -2.31 9.01 -3.12
CA HIS A 54 -3.17 8.86 -1.93
C HIS A 54 -2.79 9.75 -0.75
N ARG A 55 -2.17 10.88 -0.97
CA ARG A 55 -1.73 11.76 0.13
C ARG A 55 -2.87 12.25 1.03
N ALA A 56 -4.07 12.42 0.48
CA ALA A 56 -5.23 12.88 1.25
C ALA A 56 -5.67 11.88 2.33
N TRP A 57 -5.39 10.60 2.16
CA TRP A 57 -5.82 9.56 3.11
C TRP A 57 -4.75 9.22 4.16
N SER A 58 -3.51 9.68 3.97
CA SER A 58 -2.37 9.56 4.90
C SER A 58 -2.33 8.24 5.70
N PRO A 59 -2.44 7.07 5.07
CA PRO A 59 -2.43 5.81 5.81
C PRO A 59 -1.06 5.56 6.46
N THR A 60 -1.04 4.74 7.49
CA THR A 60 0.20 4.18 8.01
C THR A 60 0.68 3.06 7.09
N VAL A 61 1.89 3.19 6.56
CA VAL A 61 2.50 2.21 5.64
C VAL A 61 3.33 1.20 6.42
N MET A 62 3.11 -0.09 6.18
CA MET A 62 3.96 -1.15 6.73
C MET A 62 5.26 -1.25 5.94
N VAL A 63 6.39 -1.03 6.60
CA VAL A 63 7.71 -0.98 5.96
C VAL A 63 8.68 -1.93 6.66
N SER A 64 9.40 -2.74 5.86
CA SER A 64 10.38 -3.72 6.36
C SER A 64 11.51 -3.06 7.17
N LEU A 65 12.17 -3.85 8.05
CA LEU A 65 13.32 -3.41 8.84
C LEU A 65 14.65 -3.36 8.05
N SER A 66 14.63 -3.65 6.74
CA SER A 66 15.81 -3.60 5.88
C SER A 66 16.37 -2.17 5.74
N GLN A 67 17.57 -2.05 5.17
CA GLN A 67 18.17 -0.74 4.87
C GLN A 67 17.32 0.05 3.86
N ASP A 68 16.85 -0.62 2.80
CA ASP A 68 15.94 -0.02 1.81
C ASP A 68 14.61 0.40 2.45
N GLY A 69 14.08 -0.44 3.35
CA GLY A 69 12.91 -0.09 4.16
C GLY A 69 13.16 1.15 5.05
N SER A 70 14.38 1.35 5.54
CA SER A 70 14.71 2.55 6.33
C SER A 70 14.75 3.82 5.48
N LEU A 71 15.26 3.72 4.25
CA LEU A 71 15.19 4.81 3.28
C LEU A 71 13.74 5.13 2.92
N LEU A 72 12.95 4.10 2.59
CA LEU A 72 11.53 4.25 2.25
C LEU A 72 10.73 4.86 3.41
N ALA A 73 10.96 4.42 4.65
CA ALA A 73 10.32 4.97 5.84
C ALA A 73 10.59 6.48 6.01
N GLY A 74 11.84 6.91 5.77
CA GLY A 74 12.19 8.32 5.80
C GLY A 74 11.49 9.11 4.69
N VAL A 75 11.43 8.58 3.47
CA VAL A 75 10.71 9.21 2.35
C VAL A 75 9.21 9.33 2.64
N LEU A 76 8.58 8.26 3.09
CA LEU A 76 7.15 8.25 3.43
C LEU A 76 6.82 9.24 4.56
N GLY A 77 7.65 9.30 5.60
CA GLY A 77 7.49 10.28 6.68
C GLY A 77 7.52 11.72 6.17
N HIS A 78 8.45 12.07 5.26
CA HIS A 78 8.49 13.41 4.65
C HIS A 78 7.31 13.67 3.71
N LEU A 79 6.67 12.63 3.16
CA LEU A 79 5.46 12.74 2.36
C LEU A 79 4.18 12.86 3.20
N GLY A 80 4.27 12.72 4.54
CA GLY A 80 3.15 12.83 5.46
C GLY A 80 2.48 11.50 5.81
N TYR A 81 3.09 10.37 5.45
CA TYR A 81 2.58 9.05 5.81
C TYR A 81 3.03 8.63 7.21
N GLY A 82 2.15 7.95 7.94
CA GLY A 82 2.55 7.15 9.09
C GLY A 82 3.43 5.97 8.66
N VAL A 83 4.31 5.51 9.54
CA VAL A 83 5.17 4.35 9.23
C VAL A 83 5.13 3.37 10.40
N LEU A 84 4.74 2.12 10.10
CA LEU A 84 4.86 0.99 11.01
C LEU A 84 6.02 0.09 10.53
N ARG A 85 7.07 0.00 11.36
CA ARG A 85 8.27 -0.78 11.02
C ARG A 85 8.09 -2.24 11.39
N GLY A 86 8.33 -3.12 10.40
CA GLY A 86 8.28 -4.56 10.59
C GLY A 86 7.93 -5.33 9.32
N GLY A 87 7.90 -6.66 9.41
CA GLY A 87 7.59 -7.50 8.27
C GLY A 87 7.31 -8.94 8.68
N SER A 88 6.97 -9.79 7.71
CA SER A 88 6.54 -11.18 7.92
C SER A 88 7.64 -12.14 8.35
N SER A 89 8.93 -11.77 8.30
CA SER A 89 10.04 -12.72 8.43
C SER A 89 10.50 -13.00 9.85
N LYS A 90 10.57 -12.00 10.72
CA LYS A 90 10.86 -12.16 12.17
C LYS A 90 10.00 -11.17 12.94
N GLY A 91 9.22 -11.67 13.91
CA GLY A 91 8.34 -10.83 14.70
C GLY A 91 7.00 -10.48 14.04
N GLY A 92 6.56 -11.21 13.02
CA GLY A 92 5.30 -10.96 12.30
C GLY A 92 4.08 -10.83 13.21
N ALA A 93 4.01 -11.61 14.28
CA ALA A 93 2.94 -11.49 15.27
C ALA A 93 2.98 -10.16 16.05
N ALA A 94 4.17 -9.65 16.38
CA ALA A 94 4.31 -8.36 17.06
C ALA A 94 3.91 -7.21 16.14
N VAL A 95 4.33 -7.28 14.87
CA VAL A 95 3.95 -6.30 13.84
C VAL A 95 2.44 -6.33 13.59
N LEU A 96 1.83 -7.52 13.52
CA LEU A 96 0.39 -7.67 13.35
C LEU A 96 -0.38 -7.06 14.54
N ARG A 97 0.07 -7.30 15.78
CA ARG A 97 -0.52 -6.65 16.97
C ARG A 97 -0.39 -5.12 16.92
N GLY A 98 0.78 -4.61 16.49
CA GLY A 98 0.98 -3.18 16.28
C GLY A 98 0.04 -2.61 15.21
N ALA A 99 -0.18 -3.36 14.12
CA ALA A 99 -1.11 -2.98 13.06
C ALA A 99 -2.57 -2.96 13.54
N VAL A 100 -3.00 -3.97 14.32
CA VAL A 100 -4.33 -4.00 14.94
C VAL A 100 -4.54 -2.76 15.81
N ARG A 101 -3.58 -2.42 16.68
CA ARG A 101 -3.65 -1.22 17.53
C ARG A 101 -3.78 0.07 16.69
N GLN A 102 -3.04 0.19 15.56
CA GLN A 102 -3.19 1.36 14.68
C GLN A 102 -4.60 1.48 14.11
N VAL A 103 -5.21 0.34 13.74
CA VAL A 103 -6.62 0.32 13.26
C VAL A 103 -7.58 0.71 14.39
N GLU A 104 -7.42 0.16 15.58
CA GLU A 104 -8.23 0.50 16.77
C GLU A 104 -8.12 1.99 17.14
N GLU A 105 -6.96 2.61 16.89
CA GLU A 105 -6.74 4.05 17.04
C GLU A 105 -7.33 4.88 15.86
N GLY A 106 -8.09 4.28 14.96
CA GLY A 106 -8.74 4.94 13.84
C GLY A 106 -7.84 5.21 12.63
N ARG A 107 -6.66 4.59 12.55
CA ARG A 107 -5.71 4.81 11.44
C ARG A 107 -5.86 3.74 10.36
N SER A 108 -6.03 4.17 9.12
CA SER A 108 -5.95 3.28 7.97
C SER A 108 -4.52 2.79 7.74
N LEU A 109 -4.39 1.58 7.21
CA LEU A 109 -3.09 0.96 6.93
C LEU A 109 -2.92 0.66 5.45
N LEU A 110 -1.71 0.85 4.93
CA LEU A 110 -1.31 0.43 3.59
C LEU A 110 -0.32 -0.73 3.69
N ILE A 111 -0.66 -1.85 3.06
CA ILE A 111 0.12 -3.09 3.08
C ILE A 111 0.42 -3.52 1.64
N THR A 112 1.71 -3.72 1.34
CA THR A 112 2.13 -4.42 0.12
C THR A 112 1.98 -5.93 0.34
N VAL A 113 0.96 -6.51 -0.31
CA VAL A 113 0.49 -7.86 0.05
C VAL A 113 1.39 -8.99 -0.42
N ASP A 114 2.17 -8.81 -1.46
CA ASP A 114 3.20 -9.75 -1.93
C ASP A 114 4.48 -9.72 -1.08
N GLY A 115 4.59 -8.70 -0.21
CA GLY A 115 5.69 -8.57 0.76
C GLY A 115 7.04 -8.24 0.09
N PRO A 116 8.10 -8.05 0.91
CA PRO A 116 9.37 -7.50 0.42
C PRO A 116 10.26 -8.48 -0.36
N ARG A 117 9.87 -9.73 -0.49
CA ARG A 117 10.64 -10.80 -1.18
C ARG A 117 9.85 -11.50 -2.26
N GLY A 118 8.60 -11.08 -2.50
CA GLY A 118 7.74 -11.70 -3.48
C GLY A 118 7.33 -13.16 -3.16
N PRO A 119 6.97 -13.92 -4.16
CA PRO A 119 6.92 -13.54 -5.57
C PRO A 119 5.87 -12.46 -5.87
N ALA A 120 6.09 -11.70 -6.97
CA ALA A 120 5.19 -10.64 -7.38
C ALA A 120 3.80 -11.18 -7.71
N GLY A 121 2.77 -10.44 -7.31
CA GLY A 121 1.38 -10.81 -7.59
C GLY A 121 0.81 -11.94 -6.70
N GLU A 122 1.59 -12.47 -5.75
CA GLU A 122 1.12 -13.49 -4.81
C GLU A 122 0.83 -12.88 -3.41
N PRO A 123 -0.42 -12.53 -3.10
CA PRO A 123 -0.77 -11.96 -1.81
C PRO A 123 -0.50 -12.93 -0.66
N LYS A 124 0.10 -12.41 0.41
CA LYS A 124 0.30 -13.10 1.69
C LYS A 124 -0.87 -12.82 2.64
N ALA A 125 -1.02 -13.64 3.65
CA ALA A 125 -2.15 -13.58 4.59
C ALA A 125 -2.20 -12.30 5.46
N GLY A 126 -1.14 -11.48 5.50
CA GLY A 126 -1.01 -10.37 6.45
C GLY A 126 -2.18 -9.39 6.47
N ALA A 127 -2.60 -8.89 5.30
CA ALA A 127 -3.72 -7.94 5.21
C ALA A 127 -5.07 -8.58 5.61
N LEU A 128 -5.27 -9.85 5.23
CA LEU A 128 -6.49 -10.60 5.56
C LEU A 128 -6.54 -10.96 7.05
N SER A 129 -5.40 -11.34 7.64
CA SER A 129 -5.29 -11.57 9.08
C SER A 129 -5.57 -10.30 9.87
N LEU A 130 -5.03 -9.16 9.42
CA LEU A 130 -5.32 -7.87 10.03
C LEU A 130 -6.82 -7.55 9.95
N SER A 131 -7.44 -7.72 8.78
CA SER A 131 -8.88 -7.51 8.58
C SER A 131 -9.71 -8.36 9.54
N ARG A 132 -9.36 -9.64 9.69
CA ARG A 132 -10.06 -10.56 10.59
C ARG A 132 -9.94 -10.13 12.06
N LEU A 133 -8.77 -9.68 12.49
CA LEU A 133 -8.52 -9.30 13.88
C LEU A 133 -9.10 -7.93 14.25
N SER A 134 -9.09 -6.97 13.32
CA SER A 134 -9.52 -5.59 13.58
C SER A 134 -10.95 -5.29 13.13
N GLY A 135 -11.57 -6.16 12.32
CA GLY A 135 -12.86 -5.90 11.69
C GLY A 135 -12.81 -4.90 10.51
N ALA A 136 -11.67 -4.26 10.27
CA ALA A 136 -11.56 -3.26 9.21
C ALA A 136 -11.67 -3.87 7.80
N PRO A 137 -12.38 -3.21 6.88
CA PRO A 137 -12.51 -3.70 5.51
C PRO A 137 -11.20 -3.58 4.74
N VAL A 138 -10.97 -4.54 3.83
CA VAL A 138 -9.85 -4.49 2.88
C VAL A 138 -10.30 -3.83 1.59
N PHE A 139 -9.54 -2.82 1.16
CA PHE A 139 -9.66 -2.21 -0.15
C PHE A 139 -8.40 -2.51 -0.95
N TRP A 140 -8.55 -3.21 -2.07
CA TRP A 140 -7.46 -3.38 -3.02
C TRP A 140 -7.26 -2.11 -3.83
N VAL A 141 -6.02 -1.79 -4.11
CA VAL A 141 -5.63 -0.62 -4.91
C VAL A 141 -4.56 -1.06 -5.90
N ARG A 142 -4.76 -0.73 -7.17
CA ARG A 142 -3.77 -0.93 -8.22
C ARG A 142 -3.64 0.30 -9.10
N GLY A 143 -2.49 0.42 -9.76
CA GLY A 143 -2.22 1.55 -10.62
C GLY A 143 -1.56 1.14 -11.94
N ARG A 144 -1.84 1.91 -12.99
CA ARG A 144 -1.16 1.79 -14.29
C ARG A 144 -0.74 3.18 -14.76
N ALA A 145 0.52 3.30 -15.16
CA ALA A 145 1.04 4.51 -15.80
C ALA A 145 1.25 4.24 -17.29
N GLU A 146 0.80 5.17 -18.15
CA GLU A 146 0.98 5.03 -19.62
C GLU A 146 2.45 5.17 -20.02
N ARG A 147 3.18 6.03 -19.31
CA ARG A 147 4.63 6.26 -19.51
C ARG A 147 5.35 6.05 -18.20
N CYS A 148 6.13 4.97 -18.11
CA CYS A 148 6.88 4.63 -16.91
C CYS A 148 8.18 3.89 -17.25
N TRP A 149 9.10 3.95 -16.33
CA TRP A 149 10.19 3.00 -16.23
C TRP A 149 9.77 1.87 -15.27
N ARG A 150 10.17 0.65 -15.58
CA ARG A 150 9.99 -0.51 -14.70
C ARG A 150 11.35 -1.03 -14.28
N ALA A 151 11.53 -1.21 -12.99
CA ALA A 151 12.76 -1.80 -12.49
C ALA A 151 12.88 -3.26 -12.91
N GLY A 152 14.12 -3.71 -13.16
CA GLY A 152 14.41 -5.13 -13.39
C GLY A 152 14.43 -5.95 -12.11
N SER A 153 13.74 -5.51 -11.06
CA SER A 153 13.57 -6.19 -9.77
C SER A 153 12.43 -7.22 -9.84
N TRP A 154 12.36 -8.09 -8.83
CA TRP A 154 11.33 -9.14 -8.73
C TRP A 154 9.89 -8.59 -8.78
N ASP A 155 9.68 -7.36 -8.31
CA ASP A 155 8.38 -6.68 -8.22
C ASP A 155 8.05 -5.80 -9.44
N SER A 156 8.98 -5.67 -10.39
CA SER A 156 8.85 -4.78 -11.55
C SER A 156 8.40 -3.37 -11.16
N PHE A 157 9.01 -2.81 -10.10
CA PHE A 157 8.63 -1.54 -9.50
C PHE A 157 8.40 -0.44 -10.52
N VAL A 158 7.25 0.20 -10.46
CA VAL A 158 6.79 1.17 -11.47
C VAL A 158 7.17 2.59 -11.05
N VAL A 159 7.92 3.27 -11.91
CA VAL A 159 8.28 4.68 -11.77
C VAL A 159 7.70 5.46 -12.95
N PRO A 160 6.55 6.13 -12.77
CA PRO A 160 5.95 6.93 -13.84
C PRO A 160 6.85 8.11 -14.22
N TRP A 161 6.91 8.43 -15.50
CA TRP A 161 7.57 9.65 -15.97
C TRP A 161 6.80 10.90 -15.52
N PHE A 162 7.48 12.04 -15.54
CA PHE A 162 6.81 13.34 -15.41
C PHE A 162 5.69 13.46 -16.46
N PHE A 163 4.57 14.08 -16.07
CA PHE A 163 3.39 14.31 -16.90
C PHE A 163 2.70 13.03 -17.41
N SER A 164 3.03 11.87 -16.84
CA SER A 164 2.37 10.61 -17.20
C SER A 164 0.89 10.64 -16.83
N ARG A 165 0.06 9.98 -17.66
CA ARG A 165 -1.29 9.62 -17.24
C ARG A 165 -1.23 8.40 -16.35
N VAL A 166 -1.85 8.51 -15.19
CA VAL A 166 -1.89 7.45 -14.18
C VAL A 166 -3.34 7.06 -13.95
N HIS A 167 -3.66 5.82 -14.22
CA HIS A 167 -4.98 5.23 -13.99
C HIS A 167 -4.93 4.44 -12.69
N MET A 168 -5.72 4.84 -11.71
CA MET A 168 -5.83 4.18 -10.43
C MET A 168 -7.19 3.52 -10.31
N GLN A 169 -7.21 2.31 -9.78
CA GLN A 169 -8.43 1.57 -9.48
C GLN A 169 -8.39 1.10 -8.04
N CYS A 170 -9.54 1.12 -7.40
CA CYS A 170 -9.71 0.54 -6.08
C CYS A 170 -11.08 -0.13 -5.97
N GLY A 171 -11.19 -1.06 -5.03
CA GLY A 171 -12.46 -1.69 -4.75
C GLY A 171 -12.42 -2.43 -3.42
N ARG A 172 -13.59 -2.59 -2.80
CA ARG A 172 -13.71 -3.39 -1.59
C ARG A 172 -13.49 -4.86 -1.92
N LEU A 173 -12.62 -5.52 -1.17
CA LEU A 173 -12.49 -6.97 -1.29
C LEU A 173 -13.76 -7.63 -0.75
N ALA A 174 -14.44 -8.35 -1.63
CA ALA A 174 -15.68 -9.07 -1.25
C ALA A 174 -15.37 -10.21 -0.25
N GLY A 175 -16.38 -10.56 0.53
CA GLY A 175 -16.33 -11.61 1.55
C GLY A 175 -16.23 -11.07 2.97
N THR A 176 -16.59 -11.91 3.92
CA THR A 176 -16.55 -11.60 5.36
C THR A 176 -15.21 -11.99 5.98
N ALA A 177 -14.96 -11.51 7.20
CA ALA A 177 -13.74 -11.84 7.93
C ALA A 177 -13.65 -13.34 8.29
N ASP A 178 -14.79 -14.02 8.37
CA ASP A 178 -14.91 -15.44 8.75
C ASP A 178 -14.83 -16.41 7.55
N GLU A 179 -14.81 -15.88 6.32
CA GLU A 179 -14.65 -16.67 5.10
C GLU A 179 -13.25 -17.30 5.02
N ASP A 180 -13.12 -18.43 4.29
CA ASP A 180 -11.83 -19.08 4.08
C ASP A 180 -10.75 -18.09 3.60
N GLY A 181 -9.69 -18.01 4.36
CA GLY A 181 -8.59 -17.11 4.09
C GLY A 181 -7.90 -17.39 2.75
N GLU A 182 -7.94 -18.63 2.27
CA GLU A 182 -7.34 -19.00 0.98
C GLU A 182 -8.20 -18.52 -0.20
N GLU A 183 -9.51 -18.65 -0.13
CA GLU A 183 -10.40 -18.12 -1.17
C GLU A 183 -10.32 -16.60 -1.26
N ARG A 184 -10.30 -15.90 -0.11
CA ARG A 184 -10.10 -14.45 -0.07
C ARG A 184 -8.75 -14.03 -0.63
N ARG A 185 -7.69 -14.80 -0.36
CA ARG A 185 -6.34 -14.55 -0.89
C ARG A 185 -6.32 -14.68 -2.42
N GLN A 186 -6.93 -15.72 -2.97
CA GLN A 186 -7.04 -15.92 -4.42
C GLN A 186 -7.88 -14.84 -5.08
N ARG A 187 -8.95 -14.39 -4.42
CA ARG A 187 -9.77 -13.26 -4.89
C ARG A 187 -8.95 -11.97 -4.93
N LEU A 188 -8.16 -11.71 -3.88
CA LEU A 188 -7.26 -10.56 -3.82
C LEU A 188 -6.21 -10.62 -4.93
N ALA A 189 -5.61 -11.79 -5.19
CA ALA A 189 -4.67 -11.97 -6.29
C ALA A 189 -5.30 -11.63 -7.64
N ARG A 190 -6.53 -12.11 -7.90
CA ARG A 190 -7.24 -11.85 -9.17
C ARG A 190 -7.54 -10.37 -9.41
N VAL A 191 -7.91 -9.61 -8.38
CA VAL A 191 -8.23 -8.18 -8.55
C VAL A 191 -6.98 -7.31 -8.65
N LEU A 192 -5.82 -7.77 -8.15
CA LEU A 192 -4.54 -7.06 -8.23
C LEU A 192 -3.74 -7.41 -9.51
N ALA A 193 -4.04 -8.52 -10.17
CA ALA A 193 -3.44 -8.89 -11.46
C ALA A 193 -3.94 -7.97 -12.58
#